data_27c5152e75173d5706ffdd46a41fdc9d
#
_entry.id   27c5152e75173d5706ffdd46a41fdc9d
#
_cell.length_a   1.000
_cell.length_b   1.000
_cell.length_c   1.000
_cell.angle_alpha   90.00
_cell.angle_beta   90.00
_cell.angle_gamma   90.00
#
_symmetry.space_group_name_H-M   'P 1'
#
loop_
_entity.id
_entity.type
_entity.pdbx_description
1 polymer ?
#
loop_
_entity_poly.entity_id
_entity_poly.type
_entity_poly.pdbx_seq_one_letter_code
_entity_poly.pdbx_strand_id
1 'polypeptide(L)'
;MTAVNTIATGEGQDAAALLDRTRQAVDPQLRRTVESLPGSMRRVAMYHFGWEHEDGSPAAGGAGKAIRPALVLAAAQALRGPDAGPADEAVKAAAAVELAHNFTLLHDDIIDKDVRRRGRATAWTVFGTPDAIITGDAMMALALRLLAEDPHPAAAAASARLAACIIELCAGQQADCAFEQRPEVSLDECLAMATAKTGALLGCACALGALYAGAGPEEVDAMDAFGREAGLAFQLIDDLIGIWGDPGHTGKPAGADLIARKKSLPVVAALTSGTAAGKELAALYAGPMTGDDVRRAADAVDRAGGRDWAQAEAADRMGRAVQQLSRAVPDLGAAGGLLALAEFVTRRTR
;
A
#
# COMPACT_ATOMS: atom_id res chain seq x y z
N MET A 1 27.14 -12.65 -0.88
CA MET A 1 26.96 -11.23 -0.49
C MET A 1 27.68 -10.29 -1.47
N THR A 2 27.39 -10.33 -2.78
CA THR A 2 28.14 -9.46 -3.73
C THR A 2 27.36 -9.10 -5.00
N ALA A 3 26.08 -9.41 -5.13
CA ALA A 3 25.32 -9.16 -6.37
C ALA A 3 24.28 -8.01 -6.28
N VAL A 4 23.97 -7.51 -5.10
CA VAL A 4 22.93 -6.44 -4.91
C VAL A 4 23.53 -5.03 -4.90
N ASN A 5 24.85 -4.90 -4.77
CA ASN A 5 25.51 -3.59 -4.63
C ASN A 5 25.98 -2.94 -5.97
N THR A 6 25.69 -3.52 -7.12
CA THR A 6 26.26 -3.03 -8.40
C THR A 6 25.22 -2.45 -9.38
N ILE A 7 23.94 -2.37 -8.97
CA ILE A 7 22.90 -1.71 -9.82
C ILE A 7 22.81 -0.20 -9.55
N ALA A 8 23.62 0.36 -8.67
CA ALA A 8 23.51 1.74 -8.17
C ALA A 8 24.36 2.78 -8.93
N THR A 9 24.67 2.59 -10.22
CA THR A 9 25.45 3.60 -11.01
C THR A 9 24.90 3.83 -12.43
N GLY A 10 23.61 3.78 -12.63
CA GLY A 10 22.94 4.55 -13.68
C GLY A 10 22.24 5.71 -13.00
N GLU A 11 22.17 6.90 -13.60
CA GLU A 11 21.50 8.09 -13.06
C GLU A 11 20.13 7.70 -12.49
N GLY A 12 20.09 7.39 -11.19
CA GLY A 12 18.92 6.86 -10.51
C GLY A 12 17.82 7.90 -10.56
N GLN A 13 16.69 7.58 -11.18
CA GLN A 13 15.52 8.44 -11.09
C GLN A 13 15.24 8.64 -9.59
N ASP A 14 15.31 9.88 -9.12
CA ASP A 14 14.99 10.20 -7.74
C ASP A 14 13.50 9.88 -7.50
N ALA A 15 13.22 8.92 -6.62
CA ALA A 15 11.86 8.52 -6.29
C ALA A 15 11.02 9.72 -5.81
N ALA A 16 11.60 10.68 -5.09
CA ALA A 16 10.90 11.87 -4.65
C ALA A 16 10.48 12.74 -5.84
N ALA A 17 11.37 12.97 -6.80
CA ALA A 17 11.04 13.71 -8.02
C ALA A 17 9.98 12.97 -8.87
N LEU A 18 10.01 11.63 -8.91
CA LEU A 18 8.98 10.83 -9.59
C LEU A 18 7.62 10.99 -8.92
N LEU A 19 7.56 10.92 -7.59
CA LEU A 19 6.34 11.11 -6.82
C LEU A 19 5.76 12.53 -6.98
N ASP A 20 6.61 13.55 -7.05
CA ASP A 20 6.20 14.94 -7.29
C ASP A 20 5.60 15.12 -8.70
N ARG A 21 6.26 14.61 -9.74
CA ARG A 21 5.70 14.59 -11.10
C ARG A 21 4.38 13.85 -11.18
N THR A 22 4.28 12.71 -10.50
CA THR A 22 3.04 11.93 -10.44
C THR A 22 1.90 12.74 -9.83
N ARG A 23 2.14 13.44 -8.70
CA ARG A 23 1.11 14.31 -8.12
C ARG A 23 0.68 15.41 -9.08
N GLN A 24 1.62 16.07 -9.74
CA GLN A 24 1.30 17.12 -10.72
C GLN A 24 0.42 16.60 -11.87
N ALA A 25 0.65 15.38 -12.33
CA ALA A 25 -0.14 14.78 -13.40
C ALA A 25 -1.52 14.26 -12.92
N VAL A 26 -1.58 13.62 -11.75
CA VAL A 26 -2.75 12.86 -11.30
C VAL A 26 -3.71 13.69 -10.44
N ASP A 27 -3.21 14.58 -9.55
CA ASP A 27 -4.05 15.35 -8.64
C ASP A 27 -5.13 16.19 -9.34
N PRO A 28 -4.88 16.84 -10.49
CA PRO A 28 -5.94 17.55 -11.20
C PRO A 28 -7.08 16.65 -11.67
N GLN A 29 -6.75 15.43 -12.15
CA GLN A 29 -7.76 14.45 -12.57
C GLN A 29 -8.52 13.91 -11.35
N LEU A 30 -7.80 13.52 -10.31
CA LEU A 30 -8.34 13.00 -9.07
C LEU A 30 -9.32 14.00 -8.43
N ARG A 31 -8.91 15.27 -8.34
CA ARG A 31 -9.72 16.35 -7.78
C ARG A 31 -11.00 16.57 -8.57
N ARG A 32 -10.90 16.72 -9.90
CA ARG A 32 -12.11 16.83 -10.77
C ARG A 32 -13.07 15.67 -10.57
N THR A 33 -12.52 14.45 -10.42
CA THR A 33 -13.33 13.26 -10.24
C THR A 33 -14.05 13.28 -8.88
N VAL A 34 -13.37 13.64 -7.80
CA VAL A 34 -13.95 13.79 -6.45
C VAL A 34 -14.98 14.93 -6.41
N GLU A 35 -14.72 16.05 -7.10
CA GLU A 35 -15.64 17.19 -7.21
C GLU A 35 -16.97 16.81 -7.89
N SER A 36 -17.02 15.72 -8.67
CA SER A 36 -18.27 15.21 -9.26
C SER A 36 -19.19 14.48 -8.28
N LEU A 37 -18.73 14.20 -7.06
CA LEU A 37 -19.57 13.61 -6.02
C LEU A 37 -20.65 14.57 -5.54
N PRO A 38 -21.83 14.07 -5.13
CA PRO A 38 -22.88 14.92 -4.55
C PRO A 38 -22.48 15.53 -3.21
N GLY A 39 -22.91 16.73 -2.95
CA GLY A 39 -22.90 17.55 -1.74
C GLY A 39 -22.05 17.06 -0.55
N SER A 40 -22.65 16.30 0.36
CA SER A 40 -21.98 15.85 1.60
C SER A 40 -20.82 14.88 1.33
N MET A 41 -20.98 13.93 0.40
CA MET A 41 -19.93 12.98 0.03
C MET A 41 -18.71 13.70 -0.56
N ARG A 42 -18.93 14.71 -1.42
CA ARG A 42 -17.85 15.56 -1.93
C ARG A 42 -17.07 16.21 -0.78
N ARG A 43 -17.77 16.80 0.19
CA ARG A 43 -17.16 17.48 1.34
C ARG A 43 -16.28 16.51 2.17
N VAL A 44 -16.80 15.34 2.48
CA VAL A 44 -16.06 14.31 3.24
C VAL A 44 -14.82 13.85 2.47
N ALA A 45 -14.95 13.58 1.16
CA ALA A 45 -13.82 13.16 0.32
C ALA A 45 -12.77 14.27 0.19
N MET A 46 -13.16 15.53 -0.07
CA MET A 46 -12.22 16.66 -0.15
C MET A 46 -11.44 16.85 1.16
N TYR A 47 -12.12 16.70 2.30
CA TYR A 47 -11.48 16.69 3.61
C TYR A 47 -10.51 15.53 3.75
N HIS A 48 -10.93 14.29 3.41
CA HIS A 48 -10.09 13.10 3.54
C HIS A 48 -8.79 13.21 2.74
N PHE A 49 -8.88 13.72 1.51
CA PHE A 49 -7.70 14.01 0.67
C PHE A 49 -6.82 15.17 1.19
N GLY A 50 -7.33 15.97 2.13
CA GLY A 50 -6.61 17.11 2.69
C GLY A 50 -6.66 18.38 1.83
N TRP A 51 -7.59 18.45 0.90
CA TRP A 51 -7.78 19.62 0.03
C TRP A 51 -8.69 20.67 0.63
N GLU A 52 -9.53 20.29 1.59
CA GLU A 52 -10.40 21.20 2.33
C GLU A 52 -10.30 20.93 3.85
N HIS A 53 -10.60 21.95 4.65
CA HIS A 53 -10.86 21.84 6.08
C HIS A 53 -12.29 21.34 6.33
N GLU A 54 -12.64 21.09 7.60
CA GLU A 54 -13.97 20.62 7.98
C GLU A 54 -15.08 21.63 7.65
N ASP A 55 -14.77 22.93 7.60
CA ASP A 55 -15.67 24.02 7.23
C ASP A 55 -15.80 24.22 5.71
N GLY A 56 -15.04 23.48 4.90
CA GLY A 56 -15.00 23.59 3.44
C GLY A 56 -14.01 24.64 2.92
N SER A 57 -13.28 25.33 3.78
CA SER A 57 -12.21 26.24 3.35
C SER A 57 -11.02 25.45 2.75
N PRO A 58 -10.32 26.03 1.75
CA PRO A 58 -9.18 25.38 1.12
C PRO A 58 -8.08 25.04 2.14
N ALA A 59 -7.52 23.83 2.03
CA ALA A 59 -6.37 23.38 2.81
C ALA A 59 -5.16 23.13 1.90
N ALA A 60 -3.96 23.37 2.43
CA ALA A 60 -2.70 23.15 1.71
C ALA A 60 -2.20 21.70 1.80
N GLY A 61 -3.08 20.74 2.12
CA GLY A 61 -2.76 19.33 2.24
C GLY A 61 -2.73 18.62 0.89
N GLY A 62 -2.28 17.36 0.90
CA GLY A 62 -2.24 16.49 -0.28
C GLY A 62 -2.68 15.06 0.03
N ALA A 63 -3.05 14.32 -1.00
CA ALA A 63 -3.56 12.95 -0.93
C ALA A 63 -2.57 11.91 -0.35
N GLY A 64 -1.37 12.31 0.04
CA GLY A 64 -0.30 11.43 0.53
C GLY A 64 0.87 11.33 -0.43
N LYS A 65 1.59 10.20 -0.41
CA LYS A 65 2.84 10.04 -1.18
C LYS A 65 2.63 9.69 -2.65
N ALA A 66 1.39 9.38 -3.07
CA ALA A 66 1.02 9.00 -4.44
C ALA A 66 1.83 7.80 -5.01
N ILE A 67 2.22 6.85 -4.16
CA ILE A 67 3.04 5.70 -4.57
C ILE A 67 2.29 4.81 -5.58
N ARG A 68 1.02 4.52 -5.34
CA ARG A 68 0.21 3.67 -6.23
C ARG A 68 -0.02 4.31 -7.60
N PRO A 69 -0.42 5.58 -7.71
CA PRO A 69 -0.43 6.29 -8.97
C PRO A 69 0.92 6.29 -9.68
N ALA A 70 2.04 6.46 -8.93
CA ALA A 70 3.37 6.43 -9.50
C ALA A 70 3.73 5.07 -10.08
N LEU A 71 3.30 3.97 -9.46
CA LEU A 71 3.48 2.62 -10.00
C LEU A 71 2.74 2.43 -11.33
N VAL A 72 1.50 2.95 -11.47
CA VAL A 72 0.76 2.90 -12.75
C VAL A 72 1.55 3.62 -13.85
N LEU A 73 1.95 4.87 -13.60
CA LEU A 73 2.65 5.67 -14.61
C LEU A 73 4.04 5.13 -14.92
N ALA A 74 4.77 4.67 -13.92
CA ALA A 74 6.10 4.09 -14.09
C ALA A 74 6.05 2.75 -14.84
N ALA A 75 5.03 1.92 -14.62
CA ALA A 75 4.83 0.66 -15.35
C ALA A 75 4.49 0.94 -16.82
N ALA A 76 3.59 1.89 -17.08
CA ALA A 76 3.29 2.30 -18.46
C ALA A 76 4.53 2.85 -19.16
N GLN A 77 5.31 3.70 -18.49
CA GLN A 77 6.53 4.27 -19.06
C GLN A 77 7.61 3.21 -19.34
N ALA A 78 7.80 2.25 -18.43
CA ALA A 78 8.80 1.19 -18.59
C ALA A 78 8.53 0.31 -19.81
N LEU A 79 7.27 0.02 -20.11
CA LEU A 79 6.87 -0.82 -21.25
C LEU A 79 6.83 -0.06 -22.58
N ARG A 80 6.61 1.26 -22.56
CA ARG A 80 6.68 2.11 -23.77
C ARG A 80 8.11 2.45 -24.16
N GLY A 81 9.06 2.29 -23.25
CA GLY A 81 10.48 2.57 -23.47
C GLY A 81 10.88 4.02 -23.15
N PRO A 82 12.22 4.27 -23.11
CA PRO A 82 12.77 5.54 -22.65
C PRO A 82 12.47 6.74 -23.57
N ASP A 83 12.29 6.50 -24.87
CA ASP A 83 12.02 7.54 -25.86
C ASP A 83 10.53 7.93 -25.96
N ALA A 84 9.65 7.19 -25.27
CA ALA A 84 8.23 7.52 -25.21
C ALA A 84 8.02 8.76 -24.33
N GLY A 85 7.14 9.64 -24.74
CA GLY A 85 6.69 10.77 -23.91
C GLY A 85 6.01 10.33 -22.62
N PRO A 86 5.58 11.24 -21.73
CA PRO A 86 4.84 10.91 -20.52
C PRO A 86 3.67 9.97 -20.78
N ALA A 87 3.37 9.10 -19.84
CA ALA A 87 2.27 8.14 -19.95
C ALA A 87 0.92 8.79 -19.59
N ASP A 88 0.58 9.89 -20.27
CA ASP A 88 -0.60 10.72 -19.96
C ASP A 88 -1.93 9.95 -20.13
N GLU A 89 -1.97 8.97 -21.03
CA GLU A 89 -3.11 8.08 -21.21
C GLU A 89 -3.42 7.23 -19.97
N ALA A 90 -2.43 6.92 -19.14
CA ALA A 90 -2.60 6.14 -17.92
C ALA A 90 -3.01 6.98 -16.68
N VAL A 91 -3.14 8.32 -16.80
CA VAL A 91 -3.48 9.21 -15.69
C VAL A 91 -4.83 8.88 -15.06
N LYS A 92 -5.83 8.50 -15.86
CA LYS A 92 -7.14 8.07 -15.33
C LYS A 92 -7.03 6.75 -14.56
N ALA A 93 -6.25 5.80 -15.05
CA ALA A 93 -5.98 4.55 -14.34
C ALA A 93 -5.25 4.80 -13.02
N ALA A 94 -4.28 5.69 -13.02
CA ALA A 94 -3.57 6.12 -11.80
C ALA A 94 -4.51 6.78 -10.77
N ALA A 95 -5.42 7.66 -11.24
CA ALA A 95 -6.43 8.29 -10.38
C ALA A 95 -7.44 7.26 -9.83
N ALA A 96 -7.86 6.28 -10.64
CA ALA A 96 -8.77 5.22 -10.20
C ALA A 96 -8.15 4.34 -9.10
N VAL A 97 -6.87 3.97 -9.23
CA VAL A 97 -6.15 3.23 -8.18
C VAL A 97 -6.03 4.05 -6.90
N GLU A 98 -5.79 5.36 -6.99
CA GLU A 98 -5.72 6.23 -5.81
C GLU A 98 -7.08 6.41 -5.13
N LEU A 99 -8.18 6.50 -5.90
CA LEU A 99 -9.54 6.45 -5.35
C LEU A 99 -9.80 5.14 -4.62
N ALA A 100 -9.43 4.00 -5.26
CA ALA A 100 -9.56 2.69 -4.65
C ALA A 100 -8.75 2.57 -3.35
N HIS A 101 -7.54 3.12 -3.29
CA HIS A 101 -6.78 3.18 -2.05
C HIS A 101 -7.45 4.05 -0.98
N ASN A 102 -7.95 5.23 -1.34
CA ASN A 102 -8.49 6.16 -0.35
C ASN A 102 -9.87 5.72 0.18
N PHE A 103 -10.69 4.97 -0.58
CA PHE A 103 -11.89 4.37 0.01
C PHE A 103 -11.53 3.37 1.11
N THR A 104 -10.49 2.53 0.88
CA THR A 104 -10.06 1.57 1.92
C THR A 104 -9.59 2.29 3.18
N LEU A 105 -8.85 3.41 3.04
CA LEU A 105 -8.41 4.19 4.18
C LEU A 105 -9.57 4.78 4.99
N LEU A 106 -10.67 5.21 4.32
CA LEU A 106 -11.87 5.70 5.01
C LEU A 106 -12.52 4.60 5.86
N HIS A 107 -12.61 3.39 5.30
CA HIS A 107 -13.19 2.25 5.99
C HIS A 107 -12.27 1.69 7.08
N ASP A 108 -10.96 1.59 6.80
CA ASP A 108 -9.96 1.13 7.77
C ASP A 108 -9.94 2.02 9.00
N ASP A 109 -9.99 3.37 8.84
CA ASP A 109 -10.06 4.30 9.97
C ASP A 109 -11.21 4.00 10.93
N ILE A 110 -12.35 3.54 10.40
CA ILE A 110 -13.54 3.17 11.20
C ILE A 110 -13.34 1.80 11.87
N ILE A 111 -12.85 0.83 11.11
CA ILE A 111 -12.62 -0.55 11.58
C ILE A 111 -11.60 -0.56 12.71
N ASP A 112 -10.47 0.13 12.51
CA ASP A 112 -9.36 0.22 13.45
C ASP A 112 -9.61 1.23 14.58
N LYS A 113 -10.71 2.03 14.48
CA LYS A 113 -11.03 3.13 15.39
C LYS A 113 -9.93 4.18 15.45
N ASP A 114 -9.21 4.37 14.35
CA ASP A 114 -8.16 5.37 14.23
C ASP A 114 -8.77 6.78 14.25
N VAL A 115 -8.44 7.56 15.25
CA VAL A 115 -8.95 8.95 15.41
C VAL A 115 -8.09 9.98 14.67
N ARG A 116 -6.89 9.61 14.22
CA ARG A 116 -5.98 10.49 13.48
C ARG A 116 -5.33 9.76 12.30
N ARG A 117 -5.20 10.49 11.17
CA ARG A 117 -4.49 10.06 9.97
C ARG A 117 -3.70 11.24 9.40
N ARG A 118 -2.42 11.04 9.11
CA ARG A 118 -1.53 12.10 8.56
C ARG A 118 -1.57 13.40 9.41
N GLY A 119 -1.60 13.25 10.74
CA GLY A 119 -1.64 14.39 11.68
C GLY A 119 -3.00 15.08 11.84
N ARG A 120 -4.02 14.71 11.05
CA ARG A 120 -5.38 15.28 11.08
C ARG A 120 -6.36 14.30 11.73
N ALA A 121 -7.49 14.80 12.21
CA ALA A 121 -8.62 13.97 12.63
C ALA A 121 -9.12 13.15 11.42
N THR A 122 -9.55 11.90 11.65
CA THR A 122 -10.10 11.06 10.59
C THR A 122 -11.50 11.50 10.17
N ALA A 123 -11.92 11.21 8.95
CA ALA A 123 -13.20 11.67 8.43
C ALA A 123 -14.38 11.20 9.30
N TRP A 124 -14.34 9.96 9.81
CA TRP A 124 -15.41 9.44 10.66
C TRP A 124 -15.55 10.15 12.01
N THR A 125 -14.45 10.70 12.56
CA THR A 125 -14.50 11.48 13.81
C THR A 125 -15.05 12.90 13.59
N VAL A 126 -14.91 13.44 12.38
CA VAL A 126 -15.36 14.79 12.01
C VAL A 126 -16.81 14.80 11.51
N PHE A 127 -17.14 13.86 10.60
CA PHE A 127 -18.43 13.84 9.89
C PHE A 127 -19.36 12.71 10.35
N GLY A 128 -18.87 11.82 11.20
CA GLY A 128 -19.59 10.64 11.67
C GLY A 128 -19.37 9.40 10.81
N THR A 129 -19.60 8.24 11.43
CA THR A 129 -19.41 6.92 10.81
C THR A 129 -20.27 6.71 9.55
N PRO A 130 -21.57 7.07 9.51
CA PRO A 130 -22.38 6.87 8.31
C PRO A 130 -21.84 7.61 7.09
N ASP A 131 -21.46 8.89 7.25
CA ASP A 131 -20.98 9.73 6.16
C ASP A 131 -19.63 9.22 5.63
N ALA A 132 -18.75 8.72 6.51
CA ALA A 132 -17.47 8.17 6.12
C ALA A 132 -17.63 6.83 5.35
N ILE A 133 -18.53 5.93 5.80
CA ILE A 133 -18.82 4.66 5.10
C ILE A 133 -19.38 4.95 3.71
N ILE A 134 -20.46 5.75 3.63
CA ILE A 134 -21.15 6.04 2.36
C ILE A 134 -20.20 6.75 1.37
N THR A 135 -19.33 7.63 1.88
CA THR A 135 -18.33 8.29 1.03
C THR A 135 -17.29 7.29 0.50
N GLY A 136 -16.86 6.34 1.32
CA GLY A 136 -15.98 5.26 0.89
C GLY A 136 -16.61 4.43 -0.23
N ASP A 137 -17.86 4.00 -0.07
CA ASP A 137 -18.61 3.26 -1.10
C ASP A 137 -18.73 4.07 -2.40
N ALA A 138 -19.04 5.37 -2.28
CA ALA A 138 -19.14 6.26 -3.42
C ALA A 138 -17.77 6.43 -4.15
N MET A 139 -16.66 6.50 -3.40
CA MET A 139 -15.31 6.59 -3.99
C MET A 139 -14.92 5.29 -4.69
N MET A 140 -15.28 4.13 -4.16
CA MET A 140 -15.09 2.84 -4.82
C MET A 140 -15.85 2.78 -6.16
N ALA A 141 -17.12 3.15 -6.16
CA ALA A 141 -17.93 3.23 -7.38
C ALA A 141 -17.35 4.25 -8.38
N LEU A 142 -16.86 5.38 -7.87
CA LEU A 142 -16.25 6.44 -8.67
C LEU A 142 -14.95 5.98 -9.36
N ALA A 143 -14.13 5.16 -8.69
CA ALA A 143 -12.93 4.57 -9.27
C ALA A 143 -13.25 3.69 -10.49
N LEU A 144 -14.26 2.82 -10.36
CA LEU A 144 -14.70 1.95 -11.45
C LEU A 144 -15.35 2.74 -12.58
N ARG A 145 -16.17 3.75 -12.26
CA ARG A 145 -16.80 4.64 -13.25
C ARG A 145 -15.74 5.39 -14.06
N LEU A 146 -14.69 5.91 -13.42
CA LEU A 146 -13.61 6.64 -14.09
C LEU A 146 -12.93 5.79 -15.18
N LEU A 147 -12.73 4.51 -14.93
CA LEU A 147 -12.19 3.58 -15.92
C LEU A 147 -13.25 3.20 -16.98
N ALA A 148 -14.49 2.93 -16.58
CA ALA A 148 -15.55 2.54 -17.50
C ALA A 148 -15.90 3.63 -18.54
N GLU A 149 -15.75 4.90 -18.16
CA GLU A 149 -15.97 6.07 -19.03
C GLU A 149 -14.72 6.49 -19.83
N ASP A 150 -13.58 5.78 -19.64
CA ASP A 150 -12.36 6.09 -20.38
C ASP A 150 -12.44 5.55 -21.81
N PRO A 151 -12.18 6.37 -22.85
CA PRO A 151 -12.16 5.91 -24.24
C PRO A 151 -10.96 5.01 -24.60
N HIS A 152 -10.00 4.81 -23.69
CA HIS A 152 -8.82 3.99 -23.93
C HIS A 152 -9.21 2.52 -24.21
N PRO A 153 -8.60 1.84 -25.21
CA PRO A 153 -8.94 0.45 -25.54
C PRO A 153 -8.82 -0.54 -24.35
N ALA A 154 -7.90 -0.29 -23.42
CA ALA A 154 -7.71 -1.10 -22.22
C ALA A 154 -8.75 -0.85 -21.10
N ALA A 155 -9.60 0.16 -21.23
CA ALA A 155 -10.49 0.62 -20.15
C ALA A 155 -11.37 -0.48 -19.55
N ALA A 156 -11.97 -1.32 -20.39
CA ALA A 156 -12.83 -2.43 -19.93
C ALA A 156 -12.02 -3.48 -19.14
N ALA A 157 -10.84 -3.87 -19.63
CA ALA A 157 -9.95 -4.82 -18.95
C ALA A 157 -9.41 -4.24 -17.63
N ALA A 158 -9.05 -2.96 -17.62
CA ALA A 158 -8.59 -2.25 -16.43
C ALA A 158 -9.69 -2.15 -15.35
N SER A 159 -10.93 -1.83 -15.75
CA SER A 159 -12.07 -1.78 -14.82
C SER A 159 -12.36 -3.15 -14.21
N ALA A 160 -12.35 -4.21 -15.02
CA ALA A 160 -12.55 -5.58 -14.55
C ALA A 160 -11.43 -6.01 -13.58
N ARG A 161 -10.16 -5.71 -13.89
CA ARG A 161 -9.01 -6.03 -13.03
C ARG A 161 -9.07 -5.26 -11.71
N LEU A 162 -9.41 -3.97 -11.74
CA LEU A 162 -9.57 -3.18 -10.51
C LEU A 162 -10.70 -3.70 -9.64
N ALA A 163 -11.84 -4.09 -10.23
CA ALA A 163 -12.96 -4.68 -9.51
C ALA A 163 -12.56 -6.00 -8.83
N ALA A 164 -11.86 -6.88 -9.52
CA ALA A 164 -11.35 -8.13 -8.96
C ALA A 164 -10.35 -7.86 -7.82
N CYS A 165 -9.45 -6.89 -7.99
CA CYS A 165 -8.50 -6.47 -6.96
C CYS A 165 -9.21 -5.94 -5.71
N ILE A 166 -10.26 -5.14 -5.86
CA ILE A 166 -11.06 -4.63 -4.73
C ILE A 166 -11.68 -5.77 -3.94
N ILE A 167 -12.22 -6.79 -4.61
CA ILE A 167 -12.79 -7.97 -3.95
C ILE A 167 -11.71 -8.72 -3.15
N GLU A 168 -10.53 -8.94 -3.75
CA GLU A 168 -9.39 -9.58 -3.09
C GLU A 168 -8.93 -8.77 -1.87
N LEU A 169 -8.83 -7.45 -1.99
CA LEU A 169 -8.46 -6.55 -0.91
C LEU A 169 -9.47 -6.61 0.25
N CYS A 170 -10.78 -6.62 -0.06
CA CYS A 170 -11.83 -6.78 0.95
C CYS A 170 -11.73 -8.14 1.67
N ALA A 171 -11.39 -9.22 0.95
CA ALA A 171 -11.14 -10.52 1.58
C ALA A 171 -9.92 -10.49 2.50
N GLY A 172 -8.83 -9.79 2.11
CA GLY A 172 -7.66 -9.57 2.95
C GLY A 172 -8.01 -8.78 4.23
N GLN A 173 -8.79 -7.71 4.11
CA GLN A 173 -9.26 -6.92 5.25
C GLN A 173 -10.17 -7.74 6.19
N GLN A 174 -11.04 -8.56 5.64
CA GLN A 174 -11.90 -9.46 6.43
C GLN A 174 -11.05 -10.48 7.22
N ALA A 175 -10.01 -11.04 6.60
CA ALA A 175 -9.08 -11.96 7.26
C ALA A 175 -8.31 -11.26 8.38
N ASP A 176 -7.82 -10.03 8.16
CA ASP A 176 -7.11 -9.22 9.16
C ASP A 176 -7.99 -9.00 10.41
N CYS A 177 -9.24 -8.56 10.23
CA CYS A 177 -10.21 -8.43 11.32
C CYS A 177 -10.48 -9.76 12.04
N ALA A 178 -10.60 -10.87 11.29
CA ALA A 178 -10.85 -12.18 11.88
C ALA A 178 -9.65 -12.67 12.72
N PHE A 179 -8.42 -12.31 12.36
CA PHE A 179 -7.21 -12.69 13.09
C PHE A 179 -7.17 -12.10 14.50
N GLU A 180 -7.78 -10.95 14.74
CA GLU A 180 -7.85 -10.35 16.08
C GLU A 180 -8.58 -11.27 17.07
N GLN A 181 -9.59 -12.02 16.59
CA GLN A 181 -10.43 -12.89 17.42
C GLN A 181 -9.88 -14.32 17.54
N ARG A 182 -8.90 -14.69 16.72
CA ARG A 182 -8.35 -16.04 16.68
C ARG A 182 -7.17 -16.16 17.64
N PRO A 183 -7.07 -17.21 18.48
CA PRO A 183 -5.90 -17.44 19.32
C PRO A 183 -4.65 -17.74 18.47
N GLU A 184 -4.79 -18.50 17.41
CA GLU A 184 -3.71 -18.95 16.53
C GLU A 184 -3.97 -18.53 15.08
N VAL A 185 -2.90 -18.08 14.42
CA VAL A 185 -2.84 -17.76 13.00
C VAL A 185 -1.52 -18.34 12.49
N SER A 186 -1.57 -19.08 11.39
CA SER A 186 -0.36 -19.61 10.76
C SER A 186 0.36 -18.51 9.96
N LEU A 187 1.64 -18.73 9.70
CA LEU A 187 2.44 -17.79 8.91
C LEU A 187 1.93 -17.70 7.47
N ASP A 188 1.51 -18.82 6.89
CA ASP A 188 0.95 -18.86 5.52
C ASP A 188 -0.36 -18.07 5.43
N GLU A 189 -1.24 -18.16 6.42
CA GLU A 189 -2.47 -17.36 6.48
C GLU A 189 -2.14 -15.85 6.59
N CYS A 190 -1.15 -15.50 7.41
CA CYS A 190 -0.73 -14.11 7.59
C CYS A 190 -0.11 -13.54 6.29
N LEU A 191 0.72 -14.33 5.59
CA LEU A 191 1.28 -13.97 4.28
C LEU A 191 0.18 -13.81 3.23
N ALA A 192 -0.79 -14.71 3.18
CA ALA A 192 -1.92 -14.64 2.25
C ALA A 192 -2.77 -13.38 2.51
N MET A 193 -3.07 -13.07 3.76
CA MET A 193 -3.79 -11.87 4.17
C MET A 193 -3.02 -10.60 3.76
N ALA A 194 -1.72 -10.51 4.05
CA ALA A 194 -0.89 -9.36 3.69
C ALA A 194 -0.78 -9.17 2.17
N THR A 195 -0.69 -10.27 1.41
CA THR A 195 -0.70 -10.25 -0.05
C THR A 195 -2.03 -9.70 -0.58
N ALA A 196 -3.16 -10.17 -0.05
CA ALA A 196 -4.48 -9.72 -0.48
C ALA A 196 -4.76 -8.25 -0.07
N LYS A 197 -4.47 -7.89 1.19
CA LYS A 197 -4.74 -6.54 1.73
C LYS A 197 -3.83 -5.46 1.12
N THR A 198 -2.55 -5.76 0.93
CA THR A 198 -1.54 -4.77 0.50
C THR A 198 -0.98 -5.06 -0.88
N GLY A 199 -0.55 -6.29 -1.14
CA GLY A 199 0.08 -6.69 -2.40
C GLY A 199 -0.84 -6.54 -3.60
N ALA A 200 -2.11 -6.92 -3.47
CA ALA A 200 -3.09 -6.93 -4.56
C ALA A 200 -3.22 -5.55 -5.24
N LEU A 201 -3.32 -4.47 -4.48
CA LEU A 201 -3.50 -3.14 -5.07
C LEU A 201 -2.22 -2.59 -5.71
N LEU A 202 -1.02 -2.95 -5.20
CA LEU A 202 0.24 -2.57 -5.85
C LEU A 202 0.44 -3.38 -7.14
N GLY A 203 0.10 -4.67 -7.13
CA GLY A 203 0.09 -5.51 -8.34
C GLY A 203 -0.87 -4.98 -9.40
N CYS A 204 -2.11 -4.70 -9.00
CA CYS A 204 -3.12 -4.11 -9.87
C CYS A 204 -2.63 -2.77 -10.46
N ALA A 205 -1.99 -1.90 -9.67
CA ALA A 205 -1.43 -0.64 -10.17
C ALA A 205 -0.42 -0.86 -11.31
N CYS A 206 0.54 -1.78 -11.12
CA CYS A 206 1.52 -2.10 -12.16
C CYS A 206 0.85 -2.73 -13.40
N ALA A 207 -0.10 -3.64 -13.19
CA ALA A 207 -0.86 -4.27 -14.28
C ALA A 207 -1.70 -3.28 -15.09
N LEU A 208 -2.35 -2.29 -14.43
CA LEU A 208 -3.09 -1.23 -15.11
C LEU A 208 -2.16 -0.38 -15.97
N GLY A 209 -0.97 -0.04 -15.46
CA GLY A 209 0.05 0.65 -16.24
C GLY A 209 0.45 -0.14 -17.49
N ALA A 210 0.64 -1.46 -17.37
CA ALA A 210 0.96 -2.34 -18.48
C ALA A 210 -0.17 -2.40 -19.51
N LEU A 211 -1.43 -2.52 -19.08
CA LEU A 211 -2.60 -2.50 -19.96
C LEU A 211 -2.67 -1.19 -20.76
N TYR A 212 -2.43 -0.05 -20.11
CA TYR A 212 -2.46 1.25 -20.78
C TYR A 212 -1.23 1.50 -21.68
N ALA A 213 -0.16 0.75 -21.51
CA ALA A 213 0.97 0.70 -22.46
C ALA A 213 0.71 -0.20 -23.68
N GLY A 214 -0.41 -0.94 -23.71
CA GLY A 214 -0.72 -1.89 -24.77
C GLY A 214 0.05 -3.22 -24.65
N ALA A 215 0.52 -3.55 -23.46
CA ALA A 215 1.28 -4.78 -23.20
C ALA A 215 0.43 -6.05 -23.40
N GLY A 216 1.10 -7.13 -23.75
CA GLY A 216 0.49 -8.45 -23.87
C GLY A 216 0.16 -9.08 -22.49
N PRO A 217 -0.65 -10.15 -22.49
CA PRO A 217 -1.08 -10.79 -21.23
C PRO A 217 0.07 -11.23 -20.34
N GLU A 218 1.15 -11.78 -20.90
CA GLU A 218 2.32 -12.25 -20.12
C GLU A 218 3.06 -11.10 -19.42
N GLU A 219 3.18 -9.95 -20.08
CA GLU A 219 3.80 -8.75 -19.51
C GLU A 219 2.90 -8.13 -18.42
N VAL A 220 1.57 -8.09 -18.64
CA VAL A 220 0.60 -7.63 -17.66
C VAL A 220 0.65 -8.49 -16.39
N ASP A 221 0.71 -9.81 -16.53
CA ASP A 221 0.78 -10.73 -15.40
C ASP A 221 2.14 -10.65 -14.67
N ALA A 222 3.23 -10.45 -15.40
CA ALA A 222 4.56 -10.23 -14.80
C ALA A 222 4.62 -8.90 -14.02
N MET A 223 3.97 -7.84 -14.53
CA MET A 223 3.85 -6.57 -13.83
C MET A 223 2.96 -6.67 -12.58
N ASP A 224 1.85 -7.41 -12.64
CA ASP A 224 1.03 -7.71 -11.45
C ASP A 224 1.87 -8.42 -10.39
N ALA A 225 2.59 -9.48 -10.79
CA ALA A 225 3.45 -10.24 -9.89
C ALA A 225 4.58 -9.38 -9.29
N PHE A 226 5.21 -8.50 -10.07
CA PHE A 226 6.17 -7.52 -9.56
C PHE A 226 5.57 -6.66 -8.45
N GLY A 227 4.43 -6.06 -8.70
CA GLY A 227 3.77 -5.18 -7.73
C GLY A 227 3.33 -5.92 -6.47
N ARG A 228 2.86 -7.16 -6.57
CA ARG A 228 2.48 -8.01 -5.43
C ARG A 228 3.67 -8.34 -4.54
N GLU A 229 4.78 -8.78 -5.12
CA GLU A 229 6.00 -9.12 -4.38
C GLU A 229 6.60 -7.87 -3.72
N ALA A 230 6.69 -6.75 -4.43
CA ALA A 230 7.13 -5.48 -3.86
C ALA A 230 6.18 -4.98 -2.76
N GLY A 231 4.86 -5.20 -2.91
CA GLY A 231 3.85 -4.86 -1.92
C GLY A 231 3.96 -5.68 -0.65
N LEU A 232 4.27 -6.97 -0.75
CA LEU A 232 4.49 -7.82 0.41
C LEU A 232 5.82 -7.47 1.11
N ALA A 233 6.89 -7.16 0.36
CA ALA A 233 8.12 -6.63 0.94
C ALA A 233 7.86 -5.33 1.70
N PHE A 234 7.07 -4.43 1.13
CA PHE A 234 6.67 -3.19 1.79
C PHE A 234 5.89 -3.44 3.10
N GLN A 235 4.95 -4.39 3.11
CA GLN A 235 4.18 -4.73 4.31
C GLN A 235 5.08 -5.30 5.42
N LEU A 236 6.04 -6.17 5.07
CA LEU A 236 7.02 -6.69 6.03
C LEU A 236 7.83 -5.58 6.70
N ILE A 237 8.26 -4.59 5.92
CA ILE A 237 8.98 -3.42 6.44
C ILE A 237 8.06 -2.53 7.29
N ASP A 238 6.81 -2.34 6.87
CA ASP A 238 5.83 -1.54 7.63
C ASP A 238 5.52 -2.20 9.00
N ASP A 239 5.38 -3.52 9.03
CA ASP A 239 5.21 -4.30 10.27
C ASP A 239 6.44 -4.21 11.20
N LEU A 240 7.66 -4.21 10.65
CA LEU A 240 8.89 -3.96 11.42
C LEU A 240 8.88 -2.56 12.04
N ILE A 241 8.47 -1.54 11.27
CA ILE A 241 8.32 -0.17 11.73
C ILE A 241 7.23 -0.06 12.82
N GLY A 242 6.13 -0.79 12.69
CA GLY A 242 5.05 -0.86 13.69
C GLY A 242 5.52 -1.33 15.07
N ILE A 243 6.60 -2.13 15.11
CA ILE A 243 7.19 -2.64 16.37
C ILE A 243 8.37 -1.78 16.84
N TRP A 244 9.32 -1.45 15.93
CA TRP A 244 10.61 -0.82 16.31
C TRP A 244 10.81 0.60 15.74
N GLY A 245 9.80 1.15 15.03
CA GLY A 245 9.92 2.46 14.41
C GLY A 245 10.04 3.61 15.42
N ASP A 246 10.78 4.65 15.03
CA ASP A 246 10.91 5.86 15.83
C ASP A 246 9.60 6.68 15.80
N PRO A 247 9.00 6.99 16.96
CA PRO A 247 7.79 7.83 17.03
C PRO A 247 7.93 9.19 16.32
N GLY A 248 9.14 9.78 16.31
CA GLY A 248 9.43 11.05 15.65
C GLY A 248 9.24 10.98 14.12
N HIS A 249 9.44 9.79 13.52
CA HIS A 249 9.27 9.56 12.09
C HIS A 249 7.92 8.95 11.73
N THR A 250 7.37 8.10 12.59
CA THR A 250 6.13 7.37 12.31
C THR A 250 4.86 8.14 12.71
N GLY A 251 4.99 9.04 13.69
CA GLY A 251 3.86 9.73 14.29
C GLY A 251 2.98 8.84 15.19
N LYS A 252 3.37 7.55 15.37
CA LYS A 252 2.70 6.59 16.27
C LYS A 252 3.67 6.21 17.41
N PRO A 253 3.17 5.80 18.59
CA PRO A 253 4.03 5.27 19.66
C PRO A 253 4.85 4.07 19.18
N ALA A 254 6.08 3.91 19.68
CA ALA A 254 6.86 2.70 19.44
C ALA A 254 6.08 1.48 19.95
N GLY A 255 6.05 0.40 19.16
CA GLY A 255 5.30 -0.81 19.50
C GLY A 255 3.78 -0.66 19.36
N ALA A 256 3.29 0.28 18.56
CA ALA A 256 1.85 0.48 18.34
C ALA A 256 1.13 -0.83 17.95
N ASP A 257 1.73 -1.65 17.10
CA ASP A 257 1.20 -2.94 16.69
C ASP A 257 1.13 -3.95 17.84
N LEU A 258 2.11 -3.91 18.75
CA LEU A 258 2.11 -4.76 19.95
C LEU A 258 1.04 -4.31 20.94
N ILE A 259 0.86 -3.01 21.14
CA ILE A 259 -0.19 -2.44 22.00
C ILE A 259 -1.56 -2.88 21.49
N ALA A 260 -1.78 -2.84 20.18
CA ALA A 260 -2.99 -3.31 19.52
C ALA A 260 -3.09 -4.85 19.47
N ARG A 261 -2.05 -5.57 19.89
CA ARG A 261 -1.92 -7.03 19.77
C ARG A 261 -2.16 -7.54 18.35
N LYS A 262 -1.74 -6.72 17.37
CA LYS A 262 -1.85 -7.06 15.96
C LYS A 262 -1.01 -8.31 15.65
N LYS A 263 -1.57 -9.24 14.89
CA LYS A 263 -0.85 -10.41 14.38
C LYS A 263 -0.12 -10.06 13.10
N SER A 264 0.84 -9.12 13.22
CA SER A 264 1.72 -8.73 12.12
C SER A 264 2.70 -9.86 11.76
N LEU A 265 3.27 -9.83 10.57
CA LEU A 265 4.13 -10.89 10.05
C LEU A 265 5.29 -11.26 10.98
N PRO A 266 6.10 -10.30 11.53
CA PRO A 266 7.18 -10.65 12.47
C PRO A 266 6.65 -11.25 13.77
N VAL A 267 5.48 -10.81 14.25
CA VAL A 267 4.85 -11.35 15.45
C VAL A 267 4.40 -12.79 15.23
N VAL A 268 3.73 -13.09 14.11
CA VAL A 268 3.28 -14.45 13.79
C VAL A 268 4.47 -15.38 13.58
N ALA A 269 5.54 -14.94 12.91
CA ALA A 269 6.77 -15.71 12.78
C ALA A 269 7.37 -16.06 14.16
N ALA A 270 7.38 -15.11 15.09
CA ALA A 270 7.85 -15.35 16.46
C ALA A 270 6.95 -16.32 17.23
N LEU A 271 5.62 -16.12 17.18
CA LEU A 271 4.65 -16.99 17.86
C LEU A 271 4.70 -18.45 17.38
N THR A 272 4.98 -18.66 16.10
CA THR A 272 5.05 -19.98 15.47
C THR A 272 6.46 -20.60 15.50
N SER A 273 7.46 -19.90 16.04
CA SER A 273 8.87 -20.32 16.06
C SER A 273 9.17 -21.58 16.90
N GLY A 274 8.27 -21.96 17.82
CA GLY A 274 8.48 -23.06 18.77
C GLY A 274 9.49 -22.76 19.89
N THR A 275 10.10 -21.56 19.90
CA THR A 275 11.13 -21.16 20.89
C THR A 275 10.54 -20.80 22.26
N ALA A 276 11.40 -20.74 23.29
CA ALA A 276 11.00 -20.24 24.60
C ALA A 276 10.53 -18.76 24.56
N ALA A 277 11.16 -17.94 23.72
CA ALA A 277 10.78 -16.55 23.51
C ALA A 277 9.41 -16.43 22.81
N GLY A 278 9.10 -17.31 21.84
CA GLY A 278 7.78 -17.38 21.23
C GLY A 278 6.67 -17.75 22.23
N LYS A 279 6.97 -18.63 23.18
CA LYS A 279 6.02 -18.97 24.29
C LYS A 279 5.83 -17.81 25.26
N GLU A 280 6.90 -17.05 25.57
CA GLU A 280 6.82 -15.82 26.36
C GLU A 280 5.94 -14.78 25.66
N LEU A 281 6.13 -14.58 24.37
CA LEU A 281 5.31 -13.67 23.55
C LEU A 281 3.84 -14.10 23.57
N ALA A 282 3.54 -15.38 23.42
CA ALA A 282 2.17 -15.91 23.46
C ALA A 282 1.49 -15.60 24.82
N ALA A 283 2.23 -15.72 25.94
CA ALA A 283 1.72 -15.36 27.25
C ALA A 283 1.40 -13.87 27.39
N LEU A 284 2.25 -12.99 26.81
CA LEU A 284 2.00 -11.54 26.79
C LEU A 284 0.78 -11.18 25.91
N TYR A 285 0.57 -11.90 24.79
CA TYR A 285 -0.57 -11.69 23.90
C TYR A 285 -1.92 -12.15 24.48
N ALA A 286 -1.92 -12.96 25.55
CA ALA A 286 -3.13 -13.42 26.22
C ALA A 286 -3.87 -12.33 27.00
N GLY A 287 -3.23 -11.20 27.30
CA GLY A 287 -3.80 -10.10 28.09
C GLY A 287 -3.51 -8.71 27.52
N PRO A 288 -4.06 -7.65 28.12
CA PRO A 288 -3.71 -6.28 27.78
C PRO A 288 -2.24 -6.01 28.14
N MET A 289 -1.52 -5.27 27.28
CA MET A 289 -0.12 -4.94 27.49
C MET A 289 0.07 -3.56 28.14
N THR A 290 0.92 -3.51 29.17
CA THR A 290 1.44 -2.25 29.75
C THR A 290 2.67 -1.78 28.96
N GLY A 291 3.21 -0.57 29.27
CA GLY A 291 4.42 -0.08 28.61
C GLY A 291 5.64 -1.01 28.77
N ASP A 292 5.77 -1.70 29.93
CA ASP A 292 6.83 -2.68 30.17
C ASP A 292 6.62 -3.97 29.37
N ASP A 293 5.37 -4.41 29.25
CA ASP A 293 5.02 -5.59 28.47
C ASP A 293 5.26 -5.38 26.98
N VAL A 294 5.04 -4.16 26.46
CA VAL A 294 5.33 -3.81 25.04
C VAL A 294 6.82 -3.97 24.75
N ARG A 295 7.71 -3.49 25.65
CA ARG A 295 9.15 -3.66 25.48
C ARG A 295 9.57 -5.14 25.55
N ARG A 296 9.01 -5.89 26.51
CA ARG A 296 9.24 -7.35 26.63
C ARG A 296 8.74 -8.11 25.41
N ALA A 297 7.58 -7.72 24.86
CA ALA A 297 7.05 -8.34 23.66
C ALA A 297 7.94 -8.07 22.45
N ALA A 298 8.40 -6.82 22.24
CA ALA A 298 9.35 -6.48 21.17
C ALA A 298 10.66 -7.29 21.26
N ASP A 299 11.22 -7.41 22.49
CA ASP A 299 12.39 -8.23 22.77
C ASP A 299 12.13 -9.74 22.54
N ALA A 300 10.94 -10.22 22.90
CA ALA A 300 10.56 -11.61 22.67
C ALA A 300 10.41 -11.92 21.18
N VAL A 301 9.85 -11.00 20.36
CA VAL A 301 9.80 -11.13 18.90
C VAL A 301 11.19 -11.22 18.30
N ASP A 302 12.12 -10.36 18.76
CA ASP A 302 13.51 -10.34 18.29
C ASP A 302 14.23 -11.67 18.65
N ARG A 303 14.22 -12.08 19.93
CA ARG A 303 14.82 -13.33 20.41
C ARG A 303 14.21 -14.60 19.79
N ALA A 304 12.96 -14.55 19.39
CA ALA A 304 12.30 -15.64 18.68
C ALA A 304 12.67 -15.70 17.18
N GLY A 305 13.45 -14.72 16.67
CA GLY A 305 13.89 -14.63 15.28
C GLY A 305 12.86 -13.96 14.34
N GLY A 306 11.77 -13.40 14.86
CA GLY A 306 10.73 -12.78 14.05
C GLY A 306 11.21 -11.56 13.27
N ARG A 307 12.13 -10.77 13.86
CA ARG A 307 12.74 -9.61 13.21
C ARG A 307 13.63 -10.01 12.04
N ASP A 308 14.57 -10.93 12.28
CA ASP A 308 15.51 -11.40 11.27
C ASP A 308 14.78 -12.10 10.12
N TRP A 309 13.76 -12.91 10.46
CA TRP A 309 12.91 -13.56 9.47
C TRP A 309 12.21 -12.54 8.57
N ALA A 310 11.58 -11.51 9.15
CA ALA A 310 10.86 -10.51 8.37
C ALA A 310 11.80 -9.69 7.45
N GLN A 311 13.02 -9.39 7.91
CA GLN A 311 14.04 -8.72 7.09
C GLN A 311 14.51 -9.61 5.93
N ALA A 312 14.77 -10.89 6.19
CA ALA A 312 15.17 -11.84 5.18
C ALA A 312 14.05 -12.06 4.13
N GLU A 313 12.82 -12.26 4.59
CA GLU A 313 11.65 -12.43 3.70
C GLU A 313 11.40 -11.18 2.85
N ALA A 314 11.54 -9.97 3.42
CA ALA A 314 11.41 -8.72 2.65
C ALA A 314 12.47 -8.64 1.53
N ALA A 315 13.72 -9.03 1.81
CA ALA A 315 14.77 -9.06 0.81
C ALA A 315 14.51 -10.11 -0.29
N ASP A 316 14.02 -11.30 0.09
CA ASP A 316 13.64 -12.35 -0.84
C ASP A 316 12.49 -11.93 -1.75
N ARG A 317 11.46 -11.28 -1.19
CA ARG A 317 10.32 -10.72 -1.96
C ARG A 317 10.79 -9.67 -2.95
N MET A 318 11.70 -8.78 -2.56
CA MET A 318 12.29 -7.83 -3.50
C MET A 318 13.08 -8.50 -4.61
N GLY A 319 13.85 -9.56 -4.30
CA GLY A 319 14.54 -10.37 -5.33
C GLY A 319 13.55 -10.98 -6.34
N ARG A 320 12.45 -11.55 -5.85
CA ARG A 320 11.37 -12.08 -6.72
C ARG A 320 10.69 -10.97 -7.52
N ALA A 321 10.42 -9.81 -6.92
CA ALA A 321 9.88 -8.66 -7.64
C ALA A 321 10.75 -8.27 -8.84
N VAL A 322 12.06 -8.10 -8.65
CA VAL A 322 12.99 -7.78 -9.74
C VAL A 322 13.00 -8.88 -10.82
N GLN A 323 12.92 -10.15 -10.42
CA GLN A 323 12.83 -11.27 -11.36
C GLN A 323 11.54 -11.20 -12.20
N GLN A 324 10.38 -10.85 -11.61
CA GLN A 324 9.15 -10.67 -12.37
C GLN A 324 9.24 -9.45 -13.29
N LEU A 325 9.81 -8.33 -12.81
CA LEU A 325 10.02 -7.15 -13.63
C LEU A 325 10.86 -7.42 -14.86
N SER A 326 11.93 -8.22 -14.75
CA SER A 326 12.80 -8.56 -15.88
C SER A 326 12.12 -9.44 -16.94
N ARG A 327 10.99 -10.08 -16.61
CA ARG A 327 10.17 -10.82 -17.58
C ARG A 327 9.28 -9.88 -18.39
N ALA A 328 8.79 -8.79 -17.78
CA ALA A 328 7.98 -7.81 -18.47
C ALA A 328 8.84 -6.78 -19.23
N VAL A 329 9.96 -6.38 -18.66
CA VAL A 329 10.88 -5.37 -19.20
C VAL A 329 12.31 -5.95 -19.20
N PRO A 330 12.75 -6.57 -20.31
CA PRO A 330 14.08 -7.17 -20.40
C PRO A 330 15.22 -6.16 -20.19
N ASP A 331 15.04 -4.91 -20.64
CA ASP A 331 15.96 -3.81 -20.34
C ASP A 331 15.55 -3.12 -19.03
N LEU A 332 16.12 -3.53 -17.91
CA LEU A 332 15.87 -2.95 -16.60
C LEU A 332 16.25 -1.46 -16.50
N GLY A 333 17.06 -0.93 -17.42
CA GLY A 333 17.32 0.51 -17.51
C GLY A 333 16.04 1.32 -17.79
N ALA A 334 15.13 0.77 -18.62
CA ALA A 334 13.82 1.36 -18.88
C ALA A 334 12.88 1.31 -17.65
N ALA A 335 13.12 0.38 -16.71
CA ALA A 335 12.33 0.19 -15.50
C ALA A 335 12.87 0.96 -14.27
N GLY A 336 13.85 1.86 -14.45
CA GLY A 336 14.51 2.59 -13.37
C GLY A 336 13.54 3.27 -12.40
N GLY A 337 12.43 3.82 -12.90
CA GLY A 337 11.38 4.40 -12.07
C GLY A 337 10.69 3.41 -11.16
N LEU A 338 10.35 2.20 -11.64
CA LEU A 338 9.75 1.14 -10.83
C LEU A 338 10.71 0.65 -9.74
N LEU A 339 11.99 0.45 -10.10
CA LEU A 339 13.03 0.04 -9.15
C LEU A 339 13.23 1.10 -8.06
N ALA A 340 13.29 2.38 -8.43
CA ALA A 340 13.41 3.48 -7.48
C ALA A 340 12.21 3.55 -6.51
N LEU A 341 10.99 3.34 -6.99
CA LEU A 341 9.80 3.28 -6.14
C LEU A 341 9.82 2.07 -5.20
N ALA A 342 10.19 0.89 -5.69
CA ALA A 342 10.29 -0.32 -4.89
C ALA A 342 11.36 -0.17 -3.79
N GLU A 343 12.54 0.39 -4.10
CA GLU A 343 13.54 0.74 -3.10
C GLU A 343 13.05 1.79 -2.10
N PHE A 344 12.38 2.84 -2.56
CA PHE A 344 11.88 3.90 -1.70
C PHE A 344 10.91 3.37 -0.64
N VAL A 345 10.05 2.42 -0.99
CA VAL A 345 9.08 1.85 -0.04
C VAL A 345 9.71 0.86 0.93
N THR A 346 10.83 0.22 0.57
CA THR A 346 11.51 -0.79 1.39
C THR A 346 12.70 -0.25 2.20
N ARG A 347 13.27 0.92 1.85
CA ARG A 347 14.39 1.55 2.59
C ARG A 347 13.97 2.37 3.81
N ARG A 348 12.72 2.36 4.23
CA ARG A 348 12.19 3.15 5.36
C ARG A 348 12.66 2.72 6.75
N THR A 349 13.54 1.75 6.86
CA THR A 349 14.02 1.18 8.14
C THR A 349 15.09 2.02 8.86
N ARG A 350 15.43 3.22 8.36
CA ARG A 350 16.39 4.12 9.03
C ARG A 350 15.82 5.51 9.23
#